data_c5237b04c89da854e5d2bff5d58ae6c2
#
_entry.id   c5237b04c89da854e5d2bff5d58ae6c2
#
_cell.length_a   1.000
_cell.length_b   1.000
_cell.length_c   1.000
_cell.angle_alpha   90.00
_cell.angle_beta   90.00
_cell.angle_gamma   90.00
#
_symmetry.space_group_name_H-M   'P 1'
#
loop_
_entity.id
_entity.type
_entity.pdbx_description
1 polymer ?
#
loop_
_entity_poly.entity_id
_entity_poly.type
_entity_poly.pdbx_seq_one_letter_code
_entity_poly.pdbx_strand_id
1 'polypeptide(L)'
;MHFVLLATHTPDSCPTCNSKTKELLLKIAPEIPNLAEKAGVKFVAGPFVNREHTIVAIVQADKSENIDRFLMETRLGHWNSVRVLPSLPMEEAIKEVQAQTPIF
;
A
#
# COMPACT_ATOMS: atom_id res chain seq x y z
N MET A 1 5.42 -0.70 12.65
CA MET A 1 6.25 -0.22 11.52
C MET A 1 5.34 0.35 10.44
N HIS A 2 5.74 1.48 9.87
CA HIS A 2 5.00 2.14 8.81
C HIS A 2 5.49 1.72 7.44
N PHE A 3 4.57 1.62 6.50
CA PHE A 3 4.90 1.36 5.10
C PHE A 3 4.09 2.30 4.21
N VAL A 4 4.76 2.91 3.25
CA VAL A 4 4.08 3.66 2.19
C VAL A 4 3.90 2.70 1.02
N LEU A 5 2.67 2.56 0.56
CA LEU A 5 2.33 1.69 -0.56
C LEU A 5 2.04 2.55 -1.79
N LEU A 6 2.73 2.26 -2.88
CA LEU A 6 2.53 2.92 -4.16
C LEU A 6 2.18 1.83 -5.17
N ALA A 7 0.91 1.74 -5.52
CA ALA A 7 0.40 0.72 -6.43
C ALA A 7 0.08 1.36 -7.77
N THR A 8 0.88 1.05 -8.78
CA THR A 8 0.78 1.66 -10.10
C THR A 8 0.27 0.64 -11.11
N HIS A 9 -0.63 1.06 -11.98
CA HIS A 9 -1.13 0.25 -13.09
C HIS A 9 -1.17 1.08 -14.36
N THR A 10 -1.21 0.40 -15.51
CA THR A 10 -1.30 1.08 -16.81
C THR A 10 -2.75 1.51 -17.08
N PRO A 11 -2.97 2.51 -17.95
CA PRO A 11 -4.33 2.95 -18.27
C PRO A 11 -5.24 1.84 -18.79
N ASP A 12 -4.71 0.90 -19.56
CA ASP A 12 -5.47 -0.23 -20.12
C ASP A 12 -5.86 -1.27 -19.07
N SER A 13 -5.17 -1.31 -17.93
CA SER A 13 -5.51 -2.18 -16.79
C SER A 13 -6.40 -1.48 -15.78
N CYS A 14 -6.60 -0.17 -15.92
CA CYS A 14 -7.36 0.64 -14.97
C CYS A 14 -8.83 0.17 -14.93
N PRO A 15 -9.43 0.10 -13.73
CA PRO A 15 -10.86 -0.26 -13.61
C PRO A 15 -11.80 0.62 -14.41
N THR A 16 -11.39 1.84 -14.76
CA THR A 16 -12.18 2.73 -15.59
C THR A 16 -12.18 2.35 -17.07
N CYS A 17 -11.18 1.57 -17.50
CA CYS A 17 -11.01 1.18 -18.92
C CYS A 17 -11.11 -0.33 -19.14
N ASN A 18 -10.90 -1.14 -18.13
CA ASN A 18 -10.87 -2.59 -18.21
C ASN A 18 -12.02 -3.19 -17.42
N SER A 19 -12.95 -3.84 -18.12
CA SER A 19 -14.15 -4.39 -17.49
C SER A 19 -13.85 -5.52 -16.50
N LYS A 20 -12.83 -6.32 -16.75
CA LYS A 20 -12.44 -7.41 -15.84
C LYS A 20 -11.84 -6.87 -14.56
N THR A 21 -10.99 -5.85 -14.66
CA THR A 21 -10.40 -5.19 -13.49
C THR A 21 -11.48 -4.48 -12.67
N LYS A 22 -12.42 -3.83 -13.35
CA LYS A 22 -13.56 -3.18 -12.69
C LYS A 22 -14.39 -4.19 -11.90
N GLU A 23 -14.73 -5.30 -12.52
CA GLU A 23 -15.53 -6.36 -11.89
C GLU A 23 -14.80 -6.92 -10.65
N LEU A 24 -13.52 -7.21 -10.79
CA LEU A 24 -12.70 -7.70 -9.70
C LEU A 24 -12.64 -6.71 -8.54
N LEU A 25 -12.35 -5.44 -8.83
CA LEU A 25 -12.26 -4.40 -7.81
C LEU A 25 -13.58 -4.22 -7.06
N LEU A 26 -14.69 -4.14 -7.78
CA LEU A 26 -16.00 -3.94 -7.15
C LEU A 26 -16.41 -5.14 -6.28
N LYS A 27 -15.98 -6.34 -6.65
CA LYS A 27 -16.21 -7.54 -5.86
C LYS A 27 -15.39 -7.55 -4.58
N ILE A 28 -14.13 -7.13 -4.65
CA ILE A 28 -13.17 -7.19 -3.53
C ILE A 28 -13.29 -5.98 -2.61
N ALA A 29 -13.65 -4.81 -3.12
CA ALA A 29 -13.63 -3.57 -2.35
C ALA A 29 -14.36 -3.66 -1.00
N PRO A 30 -15.57 -4.27 -0.89
CA PRO A 30 -16.23 -4.40 0.41
C PRO A 30 -15.48 -5.29 1.40
N GLU A 31 -14.61 -6.18 0.91
CA GLU A 31 -13.86 -7.13 1.73
C GLU A 31 -12.51 -6.58 2.19
N ILE A 32 -12.05 -5.46 1.62
CA ILE A 32 -10.72 -4.92 1.92
C ILE A 32 -10.50 -4.66 3.41
N PRO A 33 -11.44 -4.07 4.17
CA PRO A 33 -11.24 -3.88 5.60
C PRO A 33 -11.01 -5.18 6.37
N ASN A 34 -11.79 -6.22 6.08
CA ASN A 34 -11.63 -7.53 6.72
C ASN A 34 -10.32 -8.20 6.32
N LEU A 35 -9.94 -8.11 5.06
CA LEU A 35 -8.69 -8.69 4.58
C LEU A 35 -7.48 -8.00 5.19
N ALA A 36 -7.55 -6.68 5.36
CA ALA A 36 -6.51 -5.92 6.04
C ALA A 36 -6.37 -6.39 7.49
N GLU A 37 -7.46 -6.48 8.22
CA GLU A 37 -7.46 -6.92 9.61
C GLU A 37 -6.87 -8.31 9.76
N LYS A 38 -7.31 -9.26 8.93
CA LYS A 38 -6.80 -10.64 8.96
C LYS A 38 -5.31 -10.73 8.62
N ALA A 39 -4.82 -9.86 7.76
CA ALA A 39 -3.42 -9.81 7.39
C ALA A 39 -2.56 -9.04 8.42
N GLY A 40 -3.18 -8.40 9.39
CA GLY A 40 -2.45 -7.59 10.36
C GLY A 40 -1.98 -6.26 9.79
N VAL A 41 -2.74 -5.69 8.86
CA VAL A 41 -2.45 -4.41 8.22
C VAL A 41 -3.49 -3.37 8.64
N LYS A 42 -3.00 -2.25 9.15
CA LYS A 42 -3.86 -1.15 9.57
C LYS A 42 -3.63 0.06 8.68
N PHE A 43 -4.68 0.60 8.09
CA PHE A 43 -4.59 1.83 7.30
C PHE A 43 -4.43 3.04 8.21
N VAL A 44 -3.41 3.84 7.94
CA VAL A 44 -3.15 5.13 8.61
C VAL A 44 -3.72 6.26 7.77
N ALA A 45 -3.53 6.19 6.44
CA ALA A 45 -4.05 7.17 5.50
C ALA A 45 -4.29 6.51 4.14
N GLY A 46 -5.33 6.94 3.45
CA GLY A 46 -5.72 6.39 2.16
C GLY A 46 -6.59 5.13 2.30
N PRO A 47 -6.72 4.35 1.23
CA PRO A 47 -6.06 4.56 -0.07
C PRO A 47 -6.58 5.79 -0.82
N PHE A 48 -5.67 6.48 -1.50
CA PHE A 48 -5.98 7.59 -2.38
C PHE A 48 -5.75 7.17 -3.83
N VAL A 49 -6.63 7.60 -4.72
CA VAL A 49 -6.48 7.36 -6.15
C VAL A 49 -6.26 8.69 -6.88
N ASN A 50 -5.65 8.65 -8.05
CA ASN A 50 -5.31 9.86 -8.79
C ASN A 50 -5.26 9.58 -10.29
N ARG A 51 -5.05 10.65 -11.08
CA ARG A 51 -4.98 10.55 -12.55
C ARG A 51 -3.72 9.88 -13.05
N GLU A 52 -2.71 9.75 -12.20
CA GLU A 52 -1.43 9.09 -12.55
C GLU A 52 -1.50 7.58 -12.43
N HIS A 53 -2.69 7.03 -12.19
CA HIS A 53 -2.90 5.59 -12.04
C HIS A 53 -2.03 4.98 -10.92
N THR A 54 -1.82 5.74 -9.85
CA THR A 54 -1.05 5.30 -8.69
C THR A 54 -1.91 5.38 -7.44
N ILE A 55 -2.18 4.24 -6.83
CA ILE A 55 -2.88 4.18 -5.55
C ILE A 55 -1.85 4.43 -4.45
N VAL A 56 -2.14 5.36 -3.55
CA VAL A 56 -1.23 5.72 -2.46
C VAL A 56 -1.90 5.41 -1.14
N ALA A 57 -1.21 4.68 -0.29
CA ALA A 57 -1.70 4.39 1.07
C ALA A 57 -0.54 4.36 2.05
N ILE A 58 -0.81 4.70 3.29
CA ILE A 58 0.12 4.54 4.39
C ILE A 58 -0.51 3.54 5.34
N VAL A 59 0.24 2.49 5.67
CA VAL A 59 -0.25 1.41 6.53
C VAL A 59 0.75 1.12 7.64
N GLN A 60 0.26 0.49 8.70
CA GLN A 60 1.08 -0.08 9.75
C GLN A 60 0.96 -1.59 9.72
N ALA A 61 2.07 -2.28 9.92
CA ALA A 61 2.13 -3.73 10.07
C ALA A 61 3.38 -4.09 10.86
N ASP A 62 3.38 -5.26 11.49
CA ASP A 62 4.55 -5.72 12.27
C ASP A 62 5.70 -6.15 11.35
N LYS A 63 5.38 -6.66 10.17
CA LYS A 63 6.37 -7.16 9.21
C LYS A 63 5.85 -7.03 7.78
N SER A 64 6.80 -6.95 6.84
CA SER A 64 6.50 -6.79 5.42
C SER A 64 5.71 -7.96 4.83
N GLU A 65 5.87 -9.17 5.37
CA GLU A 65 5.11 -10.34 4.92
C GLU A 65 3.59 -10.14 5.07
N ASN A 66 3.17 -9.38 6.08
CA ASN A 66 1.76 -9.04 6.27
C ASN A 66 1.24 -8.19 5.11
N ILE A 67 2.08 -7.28 4.62
CA ILE A 67 1.74 -6.45 3.46
C ILE A 67 1.59 -7.32 2.21
N ASP A 68 2.53 -8.23 1.98
CA ASP A 68 2.49 -9.14 0.83
C ASP A 68 1.21 -9.97 0.83
N ARG A 69 0.86 -10.50 1.98
CA ARG A 69 -0.38 -11.27 2.15
C ARG A 69 -1.61 -10.43 1.84
N PHE A 70 -1.65 -9.20 2.35
CA PHE A 70 -2.74 -8.27 2.09
C PHE A 70 -2.89 -7.99 0.59
N LEU A 71 -1.76 -7.73 -0.09
CA LEU A 71 -1.77 -7.41 -1.52
C LEU A 71 -2.23 -8.60 -2.36
N MET A 72 -1.90 -9.81 -1.96
CA MET A 72 -2.33 -11.03 -2.65
C MET A 72 -3.82 -11.30 -2.43
N GLU A 73 -4.28 -11.22 -1.20
CA GLU A 73 -5.67 -11.55 -0.86
C GLU A 73 -6.66 -10.51 -1.38
N THR A 74 -6.26 -9.25 -1.46
CA THR A 74 -7.08 -8.19 -2.06
C THR A 74 -7.00 -8.16 -3.58
N ARG A 75 -6.12 -8.96 -4.17
CA ARG A 75 -5.86 -9.00 -5.60
C ARG A 75 -5.21 -7.73 -6.16
N LEU A 76 -4.90 -6.77 -5.31
CA LEU A 76 -4.25 -5.52 -5.75
C LEU A 76 -2.92 -5.79 -6.44
N GLY A 77 -2.15 -6.76 -5.97
CA GLY A 77 -0.89 -7.15 -6.59
C GLY A 77 -1.04 -7.84 -7.94
N HIS A 78 -2.25 -8.26 -8.33
CA HIS A 78 -2.49 -8.93 -9.61
C HIS A 78 -2.63 -7.96 -10.78
N TRP A 79 -3.05 -6.72 -10.51
CA TRP A 79 -3.23 -5.72 -11.58
C TRP A 79 -2.48 -4.42 -11.32
N ASN A 80 -1.68 -4.37 -10.25
CA ASN A 80 -0.79 -3.26 -9.94
C ASN A 80 0.62 -3.76 -9.75
N SER A 81 1.59 -2.92 -10.11
CA SER A 81 2.96 -3.04 -9.63
C SER A 81 3.04 -2.25 -8.33
N VAL A 82 3.39 -2.91 -7.23
CA VAL A 82 3.35 -2.28 -5.92
C VAL A 82 4.74 -2.07 -5.35
N ARG A 83 5.05 -0.82 -5.00
CA ARG A 83 6.25 -0.49 -4.22
C ARG A 83 5.84 -0.42 -2.76
N VAL A 84 6.60 -1.10 -1.93
CA VAL A 84 6.40 -1.13 -0.48
C VAL A 84 7.59 -0.45 0.17
N LEU A 85 7.38 0.73 0.74
CA LEU A 85 8.46 1.55 1.28
C LEU A 85 8.40 1.53 2.81
N PRO A 86 9.28 0.77 3.49
CA PRO A 86 9.40 0.89 4.94
C PRO A 86 9.73 2.34 5.29
N SER A 87 8.98 2.92 6.20
CA SER A 87 9.03 4.36 6.44
C SER A 87 8.95 4.67 7.92
N LEU A 88 9.52 5.82 8.31
CA LEU A 88 9.45 6.35 9.65
C LEU A 88 8.78 7.72 9.61
N PRO A 89 7.97 8.07 10.63
CA PRO A 89 7.60 9.46 10.82
C PRO A 89 8.84 10.33 10.96
N MET A 90 8.78 11.56 10.46
CA MET A 90 9.92 12.48 10.50
C MET A 90 10.46 12.67 11.93
N GLU A 91 9.58 12.71 12.91
CA GLU A 91 9.96 12.87 14.31
C GLU A 91 10.89 11.76 14.80
N GLU A 92 10.61 10.51 14.40
CA GLU A 92 11.46 9.38 14.74
C GLU A 92 12.76 9.41 13.96
N ALA A 93 12.70 9.80 12.69
CA ALA A 93 13.89 9.92 11.85
C ALA A 93 14.86 10.98 12.41
N ILE A 94 14.33 12.10 12.91
CA ILE A 94 15.14 13.15 13.53
C ILE A 94 15.88 12.62 14.77
N LYS A 95 15.22 11.80 15.59
CA LYS A 95 15.86 11.18 16.76
C LYS A 95 17.03 10.29 16.33
N GLU A 96 16.86 9.53 15.27
CA GLU A 96 17.93 8.68 14.73
C GLU A 96 19.11 9.52 14.22
N VAL A 97 18.81 10.60 13.51
CA VAL A 97 19.84 11.53 13.01
C VAL A 97 20.64 12.13 14.17
N GLN A 98 19.98 12.53 15.25
CA GLN A 98 20.63 13.09 16.44
C GLN A 98 21.51 12.06 17.15
N ALA A 99 21.14 10.79 17.12
CA ALA A 99 21.87 9.71 17.77
C ALA A 99 23.06 9.20 16.93
N GLN A 100 23.08 9.48 15.64
CA GLN A 100 24.13 9.01 14.73
C GLN A 100 25.31 9.97 14.71
N THR A 101 26.52 9.43 14.58
CA THR A 101 27.73 10.21 14.35
C THR A 101 27.99 10.26 12.84
N PRO A 102 28.01 11.46 12.22
CA PRO A 102 28.30 11.56 10.79
C PRO A 102 29.68 11.01 10.46
N ILE A 103 29.82 10.38 9.29
CA ILE A 103 31.12 9.89 8.81
C ILE A 103 31.88 10.94 7.99
N PHE A 104 31.21 12.02 7.63
CA PHE A 104 31.82 13.12 6.88
C PHE A 104 31.68 14.44 7.62
#